data_2003caa18e75c675bae055c1863bbbfd
#
_entry.id   2003caa18e75c675bae055c1863bbbfd
#
_cell.length_a   1.000
_cell.length_b   1.000
_cell.length_c   1.000
_cell.angle_alpha   90.00
_cell.angle_beta   90.00
_cell.angle_gamma   90.00
#
_symmetry.space_group_name_H-M   'P 1'
#
loop_
_entity.id
_entity.type
_entity.pdbx_description
1 polymer ?
#
loop_
_entity_poly.entity_id
_entity_poly.type
_entity_poly.pdbx_seq_one_letter_code
_entity_poly.pdbx_strand_id
1 'polypeptide(L)'
;IKPAREMVVSLDGDLLVHPDDLLRIMHSDKECACGTKIGTDNPMLMKTIKENGKELCTGFSREEGSYEWTGLAQVYTDRLIPGDRHVCDMLESVLPIEMEYIRTREIDTMNDYENAVKWIKNGYND
;
A
#
# COMPACT_ATOMS: atom_id res chain seq x y z
N ILE A 1 -5.10 20.66 -26.37
CA ILE A 1 -5.73 19.82 -25.36
C ILE A 1 -4.66 18.97 -24.69
N LYS A 2 -4.51 19.13 -23.38
CA LYS A 2 -3.59 18.27 -22.63
C LYS A 2 -4.24 16.91 -22.45
N PRO A 3 -3.50 15.82 -22.67
CA PRO A 3 -4.02 14.50 -22.32
C PRO A 3 -4.28 14.43 -20.80
N ALA A 4 -5.28 13.68 -20.42
CA ALA A 4 -5.56 13.41 -19.02
C ALA A 4 -4.35 12.70 -18.40
N ARG A 5 -3.99 13.05 -17.16
CA ARG A 5 -2.94 12.35 -16.43
C ARG A 5 -3.43 10.95 -16.11
N GLU A 6 -2.53 9.99 -16.27
CA GLU A 6 -2.83 8.60 -15.96
C GLU A 6 -2.39 8.27 -14.53
N MET A 7 -3.23 7.53 -13.83
CA MET A 7 -2.89 6.93 -12.55
C MET A 7 -2.59 5.46 -12.73
N VAL A 8 -1.65 4.96 -11.95
CA VAL A 8 -1.33 3.55 -11.90
C VAL A 8 -1.47 3.06 -10.46
N VAL A 9 -1.97 1.84 -10.32
CA VAL A 9 -2.03 1.14 -9.04
C VAL A 9 -1.01 0.02 -9.09
N SER A 10 -0.05 0.07 -8.18
CA SER A 10 0.92 -1.01 -7.97
C SER A 10 0.36 -1.96 -6.92
N LEU A 11 0.52 -3.26 -7.14
CA LEU A 11 0.01 -4.29 -6.24
C LEU A 11 0.94 -5.51 -6.28
N ASP A 12 1.36 -5.99 -5.11
CA ASP A 12 2.14 -7.22 -5.01
C ASP A 12 1.25 -8.44 -5.27
N GLY A 13 1.78 -9.40 -6.04
CA GLY A 13 1.01 -10.56 -6.48
C GLY A 13 0.68 -11.58 -5.40
N ASP A 14 1.34 -11.52 -4.25
CA ASP A 14 1.12 -12.39 -3.09
C ASP A 14 0.28 -11.74 -1.99
N LEU A 15 -0.37 -10.63 -2.30
CA LEU A 15 -1.15 -9.87 -1.35
C LEU A 15 -2.65 -9.99 -1.63
N LEU A 16 -3.41 -10.37 -0.60
CA LEU A 16 -4.87 -10.32 -0.64
C LEU A 16 -5.34 -9.09 0.10
N VAL A 17 -6.08 -8.22 -0.59
CA VAL A 17 -6.61 -6.98 -0.03
C VAL A 17 -8.11 -7.11 0.21
N HIS A 18 -8.58 -6.61 1.35
CA HIS A 18 -10.01 -6.55 1.63
C HIS A 18 -10.71 -5.83 0.47
N PRO A 19 -11.76 -6.44 -0.13
CA PRO A 19 -12.40 -5.88 -1.33
C PRO A 19 -12.90 -4.45 -1.17
N ASP A 20 -13.49 -4.12 -0.02
CA ASP A 20 -14.00 -2.77 0.23
C ASP A 20 -12.88 -1.74 0.25
N ASP A 21 -11.74 -2.11 0.82
CA ASP A 21 -10.57 -1.22 0.88
C ASP A 21 -9.98 -1.01 -0.50
N LEU A 22 -9.87 -2.09 -1.30
CA LEU A 22 -9.35 -1.99 -2.66
C LEU A 22 -10.25 -1.10 -3.53
N LEU A 23 -11.56 -1.29 -3.46
CA LEU A 23 -12.51 -0.46 -4.21
C LEU A 23 -12.43 1.00 -3.79
N ARG A 24 -12.30 1.26 -2.48
CA ARG A 24 -12.15 2.62 -1.97
C ARG A 24 -10.92 3.31 -2.56
N ILE A 25 -9.79 2.62 -2.60
CA ILE A 25 -8.55 3.16 -3.16
C ILE A 25 -8.71 3.40 -4.67
N MET A 26 -9.23 2.43 -5.41
CA MET A 26 -9.37 2.54 -6.86
C MET A 26 -10.36 3.62 -7.28
N HIS A 27 -11.39 3.87 -6.47
CA HIS A 27 -12.38 4.92 -6.77
C HIS A 27 -11.95 6.30 -6.28
N SER A 28 -10.91 6.39 -5.46
CA SER A 28 -10.35 7.68 -5.09
C SER A 28 -9.50 8.22 -6.23
N ASP A 29 -9.53 9.52 -6.45
CA ASP A 29 -8.72 10.15 -7.49
C ASP A 29 -7.45 10.77 -6.90
N LYS A 30 -6.99 10.26 -5.78
CA LYS A 30 -5.83 10.81 -5.08
C LYS A 30 -4.66 9.86 -5.07
N GLU A 31 -3.47 10.42 -5.03
CA GLU A 31 -2.26 9.64 -4.79
C GLU A 31 -2.19 9.19 -3.34
N CYS A 32 -1.87 7.92 -3.13
CA CYS A 32 -1.71 7.38 -1.78
C CYS A 32 -0.77 6.17 -1.78
N ALA A 33 -0.17 5.93 -0.63
CA ALA A 33 0.58 4.72 -0.33
C ALA A 33 -0.16 3.98 0.79
N CYS A 34 -0.38 2.68 0.61
CA CYS A 34 -1.21 1.92 1.52
C CYS A 34 -0.38 1.14 2.53
N GLY A 35 -0.72 1.31 3.80
CA GLY A 35 -0.11 0.62 4.91
C GLY A 35 -1.10 -0.26 5.64
N THR A 36 -0.57 -1.19 6.41
CA THR A 36 -1.35 -2.07 7.25
C THR A 36 -0.68 -2.23 8.62
N LYS A 37 -1.33 -2.95 9.50
CA LYS A 37 -0.78 -3.27 10.81
C LYS A 37 0.53 -4.07 10.66
N ILE A 38 1.55 -3.71 11.41
CA ILE A 38 2.82 -4.42 11.43
C ILE A 38 2.59 -5.84 11.96
N GLY A 39 2.92 -6.84 11.17
CA GLY A 39 2.65 -8.23 11.55
C GLY A 39 3.56 -9.28 10.93
N THR A 40 4.44 -8.91 10.00
CA THR A 40 5.37 -9.85 9.38
C THR A 40 6.77 -9.71 9.96
N ASP A 41 7.62 -10.71 9.72
CA ASP A 41 9.03 -10.65 10.07
C ASP A 41 9.78 -9.78 9.05
N ASN A 42 10.66 -8.92 9.53
CA ASN A 42 11.49 -8.06 8.70
C ASN A 42 10.69 -7.22 7.68
N PRO A 43 9.65 -6.50 8.11
CA PRO A 43 8.82 -5.72 7.20
C PRO A 43 9.52 -4.47 6.69
N MET A 44 9.10 -3.98 5.53
CA MET A 44 9.39 -2.60 5.14
C MET A 44 8.35 -1.72 5.84
N LEU A 45 8.80 -0.79 6.64
CA LEU A 45 7.93 0.08 7.43
C LEU A 45 7.72 1.42 6.74
N MET A 46 6.56 2.01 6.99
CA MET A 46 6.21 3.35 6.51
C MET A 46 6.35 4.34 7.66
N LYS A 47 7.16 5.36 7.44
CA LYS A 47 7.22 6.50 8.35
C LYS A 47 6.13 7.48 7.98
N THR A 48 5.36 7.93 8.97
CA THR A 48 4.23 8.80 8.73
C THR A 48 4.23 9.98 9.68
N ILE A 49 3.56 11.06 9.26
CA ILE A 49 3.25 12.21 10.10
C ILE A 49 1.77 12.54 9.94
N LYS A 50 1.20 13.20 10.94
CA LYS A 50 -0.16 13.73 10.85
C LYS A 50 -0.10 15.23 10.59
N GLU A 51 -0.83 15.65 9.56
CA GLU A 51 -0.88 17.05 9.15
C GLU A 51 -2.28 17.38 8.65
N ASN A 52 -2.90 18.40 9.25
CA ASN A 52 -4.26 18.84 8.87
C ASN A 52 -5.31 17.72 8.89
N GLY A 53 -5.22 16.82 9.87
CA GLY A 53 -6.14 15.68 10.00
C GLY A 53 -5.88 14.52 9.05
N LYS A 54 -4.81 14.58 8.27
CA LYS A 54 -4.42 13.52 7.34
C LYS A 54 -3.13 12.87 7.80
N GLU A 55 -2.99 11.59 7.51
CA GLU A 55 -1.73 10.89 7.73
C GLU A 55 -0.97 10.82 6.42
N LEU A 56 0.30 11.28 6.44
CA LEU A 56 1.14 11.32 5.25
C LEU A 56 2.32 10.38 5.41
N CYS A 57 2.59 9.59 4.36
CA CYS A 57 3.80 8.80 4.28
C CYS A 57 4.96 9.71 3.88
N THR A 58 6.00 9.73 4.72
CA THR A 58 7.19 10.56 4.50
C THR A 58 8.42 9.77 4.10
N GLY A 59 8.39 8.45 4.23
CA GLY A 59 9.51 7.59 3.88
C GLY A 59 9.28 6.14 4.25
N PHE A 60 10.24 5.32 3.86
CA PHE A 60 10.24 3.89 4.14
C PHE A 60 11.51 3.52 4.89
N SER A 61 11.41 2.54 5.80
CA SER A 61 12.55 2.13 6.61
C SER A 61 12.38 0.68 7.07
N ARG A 62 13.47 -0.05 7.18
CA ARG A 62 13.48 -1.39 7.79
C ARG A 62 13.54 -1.32 9.31
N GLU A 63 13.86 -0.16 9.87
CA GLU A 63 14.15 -0.03 11.30
C GLU A 63 13.03 0.66 12.09
N GLU A 64 12.36 1.66 11.49
CA GLU A 64 11.34 2.42 12.19
C GLU A 64 10.17 2.81 11.26
N GLY A 65 8.99 2.85 11.82
CA GLY A 65 7.78 3.27 11.12
C GLY A 65 6.53 2.90 11.91
N SER A 66 5.40 3.44 11.48
CA SER A 66 4.12 3.26 12.16
C SER A 66 3.25 2.17 11.55
N TYR A 67 3.49 1.85 10.28
CA TYR A 67 2.73 0.87 9.52
C TYR A 67 3.65 0.02 8.68
N GLU A 68 3.17 -1.14 8.28
CA GLU A 68 3.87 -2.00 7.34
C GLU A 68 3.47 -1.61 5.91
N TRP A 69 4.47 -1.43 5.04
CA TRP A 69 4.25 -1.17 3.61
C TRP A 69 3.63 -2.41 2.95
N THR A 70 2.52 -2.21 2.25
CA THR A 70 1.76 -3.32 1.64
C THR A 70 2.13 -3.61 0.20
N GLY A 71 2.87 -2.72 -0.46
CA GLY A 71 3.09 -2.81 -1.89
C GLY A 71 2.01 -2.13 -2.73
N LEU A 72 0.89 -1.75 -2.12
CA LEU A 72 -0.20 -1.07 -2.84
C LEU A 72 -0.01 0.44 -2.79
N ALA A 73 0.11 1.05 -3.95
CA ALA A 73 0.16 2.50 -4.08
C ALA A 73 -0.58 2.94 -5.33
N GLN A 74 -1.17 4.11 -5.28
CA GLN A 74 -1.83 4.74 -6.41
C GLN A 74 -1.19 6.10 -6.64
N VAL A 75 -0.58 6.28 -7.81
CA VAL A 75 0.16 7.51 -8.13
C VAL A 75 -0.01 7.85 -9.61
N TYR A 76 0.22 9.11 -9.93
CA TYR A 76 0.30 9.52 -11.34
C TYR A 76 1.58 9.00 -11.97
N THR A 77 1.47 8.43 -13.16
CA THR A 77 2.61 7.81 -13.85
C THR A 77 3.73 8.79 -14.15
N ASP A 78 3.39 10.05 -14.44
CA ASP A 78 4.36 11.09 -14.78
C ASP A 78 5.25 11.52 -13.59
N ARG A 79 4.92 11.08 -12.39
CA ARG A 79 5.71 11.40 -11.19
C ARG A 79 6.68 10.28 -10.81
N LEU A 80 6.56 9.11 -11.41
CA LEU A 80 7.42 7.97 -11.10
C LEU A 80 8.74 8.07 -11.86
N ILE A 81 9.83 7.71 -11.17
CA ILE A 81 11.15 7.60 -11.79
C ILE A 81 11.29 6.15 -12.28
N PRO A 82 11.49 5.92 -13.60
CA PRO A 82 11.67 4.57 -14.12
C PRO A 82 12.96 3.93 -13.58
N GLY A 83 12.96 2.60 -13.43
CA GLY A 83 14.12 1.86 -13.00
C GLY A 83 13.80 0.45 -12.56
N ASP A 84 14.84 -0.33 -12.29
CA ASP A 84 14.73 -1.72 -11.80
C ASP A 84 14.70 -1.81 -10.28
N ARG A 85 14.25 -0.75 -9.61
CA ARG A 85 14.20 -0.67 -8.16
C ARG A 85 12.87 -1.16 -7.61
N HIS A 86 12.83 -1.41 -6.30
CA HIS A 86 11.57 -1.71 -5.61
C HIS A 86 10.60 -0.53 -5.74
N VAL A 87 9.30 -0.83 -5.68
CA VAL A 87 8.25 0.20 -5.81
C VAL A 87 8.43 1.30 -4.75
N CYS A 88 8.76 0.92 -3.51
CA CYS A 88 8.98 1.93 -2.46
C CYS A 88 10.12 2.90 -2.80
N ASP A 89 11.16 2.45 -3.47
CA ASP A 89 12.25 3.33 -3.92
C ASP A 89 11.77 4.29 -5.01
N MET A 90 10.91 3.81 -5.90
CA MET A 90 10.33 4.65 -6.96
C MET A 90 9.37 5.70 -6.40
N LEU A 91 8.73 5.40 -5.27
CA LEU A 91 7.79 6.32 -4.61
C LEU A 91 8.49 7.45 -3.87
N GLU A 92 9.78 7.34 -3.54
CA GLU A 92 10.47 8.38 -2.78
C GLU A 92 10.42 9.75 -3.44
N SER A 93 10.39 9.79 -4.78
CA SER A 93 10.31 11.04 -5.53
C SER A 93 8.94 11.74 -5.41
N VAL A 94 7.90 11.02 -5.00
CA VAL A 94 6.55 11.57 -4.89
C VAL A 94 6.14 11.84 -3.44
N LEU A 95 6.98 11.46 -2.48
CA LEU A 95 6.69 11.70 -1.06
C LEU A 95 6.82 13.18 -0.70
N PRO A 96 6.06 13.69 0.28
CA PRO A 96 5.06 12.95 1.03
C PRO A 96 3.75 12.80 0.25
N ILE A 97 3.08 11.67 0.44
CA ILE A 97 1.71 11.44 -0.09
C ILE A 97 0.85 10.87 1.02
N GLU A 98 -0.46 10.93 0.86
CA GLU A 98 -1.37 10.37 1.86
C GLU A 98 -1.10 8.89 2.10
N MET A 99 -1.14 8.48 3.36
CA MET A 99 -1.13 7.08 3.75
C MET A 99 -2.58 6.65 3.99
N GLU A 100 -2.97 5.53 3.37
CA GLU A 100 -4.27 4.91 3.58
C GLU A 100 -4.09 3.56 4.25
N TYR A 101 -4.82 3.31 5.32
CA TYR A 101 -4.83 2.02 5.98
C TYR A 101 -5.71 1.05 5.20
N ILE A 102 -5.18 -0.15 4.92
CA ILE A 102 -5.95 -1.22 4.28
C ILE A 102 -5.78 -2.52 5.05
N ARG A 103 -6.77 -3.37 4.96
CA ARG A 103 -6.75 -4.71 5.58
C ARG A 103 -6.27 -5.71 4.55
N THR A 104 -5.24 -6.47 4.92
CA THR A 104 -4.55 -7.37 3.99
C THR A 104 -4.21 -8.70 4.65
N ARG A 105 -3.93 -9.70 3.80
CA ARG A 105 -3.28 -10.94 4.19
C ARG A 105 -2.20 -11.26 3.16
N GLU A 106 -1.00 -11.55 3.61
CA GLU A 106 0.05 -12.05 2.74
C GLU A 106 -0.08 -13.56 2.54
N ILE A 107 0.32 -14.04 1.38
CA ILE A 107 0.26 -15.46 1.02
C ILE A 107 1.64 -15.91 0.56
N ASP A 108 2.51 -16.27 1.52
CA ASP A 108 3.85 -16.78 1.26
C ASP A 108 3.98 -18.27 1.55
N THR A 109 3.19 -18.78 2.48
CA THR A 109 3.24 -20.16 2.94
C THR A 109 1.89 -20.84 2.80
N MET A 110 1.86 -22.15 2.94
CA MET A 110 0.59 -22.90 2.94
C MET A 110 -0.30 -22.47 4.13
N ASN A 111 0.31 -22.18 5.27
CA ASN A 111 -0.43 -21.68 6.43
C ASN A 111 -1.07 -20.33 6.14
N ASP A 112 -0.36 -19.43 5.47
CA ASP A 112 -0.89 -18.12 5.05
C ASP A 112 -2.07 -18.31 4.10
N TYR A 113 -1.94 -19.25 3.15
CA TYR A 113 -3.02 -19.56 2.21
C TYR A 113 -4.27 -20.04 2.94
N GLU A 114 -4.11 -20.97 3.89
CA GLU A 114 -5.24 -21.47 4.68
C GLU A 114 -5.91 -20.36 5.49
N ASN A 115 -5.13 -19.48 6.10
CA ASN A 115 -5.64 -18.35 6.84
C ASN A 115 -6.37 -17.35 5.92
N ALA A 116 -5.86 -17.12 4.73
CA ALA A 116 -6.52 -16.26 3.74
C ALA A 116 -7.87 -16.84 3.30
N VAL A 117 -7.93 -18.15 3.06
CA VAL A 117 -9.20 -18.82 2.72
C VAL A 117 -10.22 -18.68 3.84
N LYS A 118 -9.79 -18.86 5.09
CA LYS A 118 -10.68 -18.67 6.26
C LYS A 118 -11.20 -17.24 6.32
N TRP A 119 -10.34 -16.27 6.06
CA TRP A 119 -10.71 -14.86 6.05
C TRP A 119 -11.78 -14.58 5.00
N ILE A 120 -11.60 -15.11 3.79
CA ILE A 120 -12.59 -14.98 2.70
C ILE A 120 -13.93 -15.63 3.11
N LYS A 121 -13.88 -16.86 3.63
CA LYS A 121 -15.09 -17.59 4.04
C LYS A 121 -15.83 -16.92 5.18
N ASN A 122 -15.12 -16.19 6.02
CA ASN A 122 -15.70 -15.44 7.14
C ASN A 122 -16.10 -14.01 6.74
N GLY A 123 -16.24 -13.72 5.44
CA GLY A 123 -16.65 -12.43 4.94
C GLY A 123 -15.63 -11.32 5.20
N TYR A 124 -14.34 -11.67 5.25
CA TYR A 124 -13.23 -10.74 5.52
C TYR A 124 -13.31 -10.11 6.91
N ASN A 125 -13.91 -10.79 7.86
CA ASN A 125 -13.96 -10.36 9.26
C ASN A 125 -12.84 -11.02 10.05
N ASP A 126 -12.27 -10.28 10.98
CA ASP A 126 -11.24 -10.80 11.89
C ASP A 126 -11.86 -11.52 13.09
#